data_b427404127fe5e6aa30581a0cfc3a3d4
#
_entry.id   b427404127fe5e6aa30581a0cfc3a3d4
#
_cell.length_a   1.000
_cell.length_b   1.000
_cell.length_c   1.000
_cell.angle_alpha   90.00
_cell.angle_beta   90.00
_cell.angle_gamma   90.00
#
_symmetry.space_group_name_H-M   'P 1'
#
loop_
_entity.id
_entity.type
_entity.pdbx_description
1 polymer ?
#
loop_
_entity_poly.entity_id
_entity_poly.type
_entity_poly.pdbx_seq_one_letter_code
_entity_poly.pdbx_strand_id
1 'polypeptide(L)'
;SVPADATLSITYIGFKSQEVAVNGKNSLKIVLQEDSETLDEVVVVGYGVQKKSVVTASIAKVSSEDLENKSPVRMDNALKGLAAGVDVTSASGQPGDSPRVRVRGIGTINNSDPLYIVDGMPIGGGLDFVNPNDIESIEVLKDAASGAIYGARAANGVILVTTKKGKMGKAQINYNFSYGWQSAWKRRDVTSATDYAILQNEANVNGGQAPIYADPYNLIDA
;
A
#
# COMPACT_ATOMS: atom_id res chain seq x y z
N SER A 1 -14.08 -7.57 -54.08
CA SER A 1 -13.03 -6.87 -54.84
C SER A 1 -13.00 -5.41 -54.39
N VAL A 2 -11.83 -4.94 -54.11
CA VAL A 2 -11.59 -3.56 -53.66
C VAL A 2 -11.18 -2.76 -54.91
N PRO A 3 -11.66 -1.53 -55.12
CA PRO A 3 -11.23 -0.67 -56.21
C PRO A 3 -9.71 -0.47 -56.22
N ALA A 4 -9.13 -0.29 -57.40
CA ALA A 4 -7.67 -0.19 -57.56
C ALA A 4 -7.06 1.06 -56.90
N ASP A 5 -7.87 2.08 -56.65
CA ASP A 5 -7.54 3.36 -56.02
C ASP A 5 -7.88 3.42 -54.53
N ALA A 6 -8.32 2.31 -53.92
CA ALA A 6 -8.69 2.27 -52.51
C ALA A 6 -7.47 2.33 -51.61
N THR A 7 -7.65 3.01 -50.45
CA THR A 7 -6.69 3.01 -49.35
C THR A 7 -7.19 2.09 -48.25
N LEU A 8 -6.36 1.17 -47.83
CA LEU A 8 -6.63 0.28 -46.70
C LEU A 8 -6.10 0.91 -45.42
N SER A 9 -6.97 1.15 -44.45
CA SER A 9 -6.58 1.54 -43.11
C SER A 9 -6.51 0.28 -42.22
N ILE A 10 -5.33 0.03 -41.67
CA ILE A 10 -5.04 -1.16 -40.89
C ILE A 10 -4.75 -0.73 -39.47
N THR A 11 -5.58 -1.19 -38.54
CA THR A 11 -5.46 -0.95 -37.11
C THR A 11 -5.38 -2.29 -36.39
N TYR A 12 -4.36 -2.44 -35.57
CA TYR A 12 -4.22 -3.59 -34.67
C TYR A 12 -3.73 -3.15 -33.31
N ILE A 13 -4.21 -3.76 -32.25
CA ILE A 13 -3.86 -3.38 -30.87
C ILE A 13 -2.36 -3.60 -30.65
N GLY A 14 -1.66 -2.56 -30.18
CA GLY A 14 -0.21 -2.60 -29.96
C GLY A 14 0.65 -2.25 -31.19
N PHE A 15 0.02 -1.84 -32.30
CA PHE A 15 0.74 -1.44 -33.52
C PHE A 15 0.23 -0.08 -34.02
N LYS A 16 1.13 0.69 -34.66
CA LYS A 16 0.77 1.97 -35.27
C LYS A 16 -0.20 1.74 -36.42
N SER A 17 -1.28 2.51 -36.43
CA SER A 17 -2.22 2.53 -37.57
C SER A 17 -1.50 2.94 -38.84
N GLN A 18 -1.64 2.14 -39.88
CA GLN A 18 -1.03 2.41 -41.18
C GLN A 18 -2.11 2.48 -42.29
N GLU A 19 -1.95 3.46 -43.17
CA GLU A 19 -2.76 3.58 -44.38
C GLU A 19 -1.92 3.19 -45.57
N VAL A 20 -2.38 2.20 -46.34
CA VAL A 20 -1.67 1.66 -47.49
C VAL A 20 -2.60 1.71 -48.70
N ALA A 21 -2.15 2.41 -49.76
CA ALA A 21 -2.87 2.45 -51.03
C ALA A 21 -2.71 1.12 -51.77
N VAL A 22 -3.81 0.58 -52.26
CA VAL A 22 -3.85 -0.73 -52.97
C VAL A 22 -3.13 -0.67 -54.29
N ASN A 23 -3.22 0.43 -55.05
CA ASN A 23 -2.57 0.69 -56.32
C ASN A 23 -2.63 -0.51 -57.33
N GLY A 24 -3.77 -1.20 -57.37
CA GLY A 24 -4.02 -2.33 -58.27
C GLY A 24 -3.18 -3.60 -58.02
N LYS A 25 -2.54 -3.70 -56.84
CA LYS A 25 -1.74 -4.90 -56.49
C LYS A 25 -2.66 -6.01 -55.95
N ASN A 26 -2.47 -7.24 -56.48
CA ASN A 26 -3.21 -8.41 -56.05
C ASN A 26 -2.76 -8.98 -54.69
N SER A 27 -1.58 -8.59 -54.20
CA SER A 27 -1.03 -9.00 -52.93
C SER A 27 -0.22 -7.86 -52.34
N LEU A 28 -0.52 -7.54 -51.07
CA LEU A 28 0.16 -6.53 -50.30
C LEU A 28 0.79 -7.19 -49.07
N LYS A 29 2.08 -7.06 -48.91
CA LYS A 29 2.77 -7.45 -47.69
C LYS A 29 2.91 -6.21 -46.82
N ILE A 30 2.21 -6.18 -45.67
CA ILE A 30 2.21 -5.07 -44.76
C ILE A 30 2.95 -5.50 -43.49
N VAL A 31 3.96 -4.75 -43.13
CA VAL A 31 4.71 -4.96 -41.88
C VAL A 31 4.23 -3.91 -40.91
N LEU A 32 3.52 -4.35 -39.89
CA LEU A 32 3.06 -3.49 -38.82
C LEU A 32 4.25 -3.12 -37.93
N GLN A 33 4.40 -1.84 -37.64
CA GLN A 33 5.36 -1.35 -36.65
C GLN A 33 4.72 -1.36 -35.29
N GLU A 34 5.41 -1.95 -34.32
CA GLU A 34 4.99 -1.89 -32.92
C GLU A 34 4.82 -0.44 -32.50
N ASP A 35 3.69 -0.16 -31.90
CA ASP A 35 3.45 1.12 -31.27
C ASP A 35 4.14 1.10 -29.91
N SER A 36 5.41 1.54 -29.91
CA SER A 36 6.20 1.73 -28.71
C SER A 36 5.82 3.04 -27.98
N GLU A 37 4.67 3.63 -28.30
CA GLU A 37 4.10 4.58 -27.36
C GLU A 37 3.82 3.79 -26.10
N THR A 38 4.72 3.92 -25.14
CA THR A 38 4.58 3.49 -23.76
C THR A 38 3.14 3.80 -23.35
N LEU A 39 2.41 2.76 -22.93
CA LEU A 39 1.12 2.95 -22.28
C LEU A 39 1.33 4.07 -21.28
N ASP A 40 0.80 5.25 -21.58
CA ASP A 40 0.94 6.41 -20.72
C ASP A 40 0.39 6.00 -19.37
N GLU A 41 1.30 5.71 -18.43
CA GLU A 41 0.92 5.32 -17.09
C GLU A 41 0.10 6.46 -16.49
N VAL A 42 -1.15 6.19 -16.21
CA VAL A 42 -2.05 7.13 -15.57
C VAL A 42 -1.96 6.98 -14.06
N VAL A 43 -1.95 8.10 -13.37
CA VAL A 43 -1.99 8.13 -11.91
C VAL A 43 -3.26 8.86 -11.46
N VAL A 44 -3.85 8.38 -10.38
CA VAL A 44 -4.98 9.05 -9.75
C VAL A 44 -4.44 10.26 -9.00
N VAL A 45 -4.98 11.43 -9.30
CA VAL A 45 -4.59 12.69 -8.64
C VAL A 45 -5.87 13.34 -8.13
N GLY A 46 -6.07 13.25 -6.84
CA GLY A 46 -7.24 13.83 -6.23
C GLY A 46 -8.55 13.20 -6.72
N TYR A 47 -9.42 14.01 -7.32
CA TYR A 47 -10.71 13.57 -7.85
C TYR A 47 -10.65 13.21 -9.35
N GLY A 48 -9.47 13.04 -9.93
CA GLY A 48 -9.29 12.77 -11.36
C GLY A 48 -8.14 11.84 -11.66
N VAL A 49 -8.06 11.45 -12.93
CA VAL A 49 -6.99 10.61 -13.47
C VAL A 49 -6.18 11.49 -14.44
N GLN A 50 -4.86 11.57 -14.24
CA GLN A 50 -3.96 12.31 -15.12
C GLN A 50 -2.84 11.39 -15.61
N LYS A 51 -2.28 11.73 -16.78
CA LYS A 51 -1.11 11.03 -17.29
C LYS A 51 0.10 11.33 -16.39
N LYS A 52 0.86 10.31 -16.02
CA LYS A 52 2.05 10.43 -15.17
C LYS A 52 3.06 11.43 -15.73
N SER A 53 3.20 11.51 -17.05
CA SER A 53 4.08 12.45 -17.75
C SER A 53 3.73 13.92 -17.51
N VAL A 54 2.48 14.23 -17.15
CA VAL A 54 1.98 15.59 -16.89
C VAL A 54 2.07 15.94 -15.41
N VAL A 55 2.19 14.94 -14.54
CA VAL A 55 2.25 15.16 -13.10
C VAL A 55 3.67 15.41 -12.65
N THR A 56 3.96 16.67 -12.28
CA THR A 56 5.27 17.07 -11.73
C THR A 56 5.49 16.66 -10.27
N ALA A 57 4.45 16.10 -9.63
CA ALA A 57 4.48 15.68 -8.23
C ALA A 57 5.23 14.38 -8.03
N SER A 58 5.86 14.21 -6.86
CA SER A 58 6.54 12.98 -6.48
C SER A 58 5.53 11.92 -6.02
N ILE A 59 5.01 11.14 -6.98
CA ILE A 59 4.06 10.05 -6.73
C ILE A 59 4.79 8.71 -6.85
N ALA A 60 4.63 7.83 -5.86
CA ALA A 60 5.01 6.44 -5.97
C ALA A 60 3.75 5.60 -6.20
N LYS A 61 3.76 4.78 -7.23
CA LYS A 61 2.68 3.85 -7.56
C LYS A 61 3.15 2.43 -7.30
N VAL A 62 2.30 1.64 -6.67
CA VAL A 62 2.44 0.21 -6.43
C VAL A 62 1.26 -0.46 -7.13
N SER A 63 1.54 -1.41 -8.01
CA SER A 63 0.53 -2.14 -8.77
C SER A 63 0.03 -3.37 -8.01
N SER A 64 -1.09 -3.94 -8.45
CA SER A 64 -1.60 -5.21 -7.93
C SER A 64 -0.59 -6.36 -8.08
N GLU A 65 0.18 -6.38 -9.17
CA GLU A 65 1.20 -7.40 -9.44
C GLU A 65 2.32 -7.37 -8.40
N ASP A 66 2.75 -6.17 -7.98
CA ASP A 66 3.76 -5.99 -6.92
C ASP A 66 3.25 -6.49 -5.56
N LEU A 67 1.94 -6.38 -5.32
CA LEU A 67 1.28 -6.80 -4.10
C LEU A 67 1.10 -8.32 -4.05
N GLU A 68 0.65 -8.92 -5.14
CA GLU A 68 0.43 -10.37 -5.25
C GLU A 68 1.72 -11.17 -5.01
N ASN A 69 2.85 -10.67 -5.49
CA ASN A 69 4.16 -11.31 -5.31
C ASN A 69 4.63 -11.39 -3.85
N LYS A 70 4.06 -10.58 -2.94
CA LYS A 70 4.45 -10.55 -1.52
C LYS A 70 3.52 -11.31 -0.60
N SER A 71 2.31 -11.68 -1.05
CA SER A 71 1.26 -12.33 -0.24
C SER A 71 1.14 -11.72 1.17
N PRO A 72 0.95 -10.43 1.31
CA PRO A 72 0.98 -9.78 2.61
C PRO A 72 -0.23 -10.19 3.44
N VAL A 73 0.00 -10.49 4.71
CA VAL A 73 -1.09 -10.76 5.67
C VAL A 73 -1.89 -9.48 5.95
N ARG A 74 -1.24 -8.31 5.84
CA ARG A 74 -1.84 -6.99 6.04
C ARG A 74 -1.38 -6.03 4.96
N MET A 75 -2.29 -5.19 4.52
CA MET A 75 -2.04 -4.21 3.46
C MET A 75 -0.94 -3.21 3.80
N ASP A 76 -0.89 -2.75 5.04
CA ASP A 76 0.15 -1.82 5.51
C ASP A 76 1.56 -2.40 5.33
N ASN A 77 1.73 -3.71 5.60
CA ASN A 77 3.00 -4.40 5.41
C ASN A 77 3.40 -4.56 3.95
N ALA A 78 2.43 -4.58 3.04
CA ALA A 78 2.69 -4.67 1.60
C ALA A 78 3.48 -3.48 1.07
N LEU A 79 3.24 -2.29 1.63
CA LEU A 79 3.95 -1.07 1.24
C LEU A 79 5.43 -1.08 1.59
N LYS A 80 5.86 -1.96 2.50
CA LYS A 80 7.25 -2.03 2.95
C LYS A 80 8.20 -2.37 1.80
N GLY A 81 9.05 -1.41 1.44
CA GLY A 81 10.06 -1.53 0.39
C GLY A 81 9.52 -1.43 -1.05
N LEU A 82 8.21 -1.21 -1.26
CA LEU A 82 7.65 -0.98 -2.59
C LEU A 82 7.58 0.50 -2.95
N ALA A 83 7.33 1.36 -1.98
CA ALA A 83 7.22 2.80 -2.22
C ALA A 83 8.42 3.53 -1.63
N ALA A 84 9.26 4.14 -2.46
CA ALA A 84 10.39 4.96 -2.01
C ALA A 84 9.89 6.13 -1.14
N GLY A 85 10.52 6.37 0.02
CA GLY A 85 10.13 7.42 0.97
C GLY A 85 8.92 7.09 1.84
N VAL A 86 8.47 5.82 1.81
CA VAL A 86 7.51 5.27 2.76
C VAL A 86 8.25 4.35 3.72
N ASP A 87 8.18 4.67 5.00
CA ASP A 87 8.72 3.85 6.07
C ASP A 87 7.59 3.09 6.76
N VAL A 88 7.74 1.77 6.86
CA VAL A 88 6.77 0.89 7.51
C VAL A 88 7.48 0.15 8.62
N THR A 89 7.19 0.53 9.85
CA THR A 89 7.80 -0.04 11.05
C THR A 89 6.77 -0.77 11.90
N SER A 90 7.12 -1.97 12.35
CA SER A 90 6.30 -2.67 13.34
C SER A 90 6.41 -1.97 14.68
N ALA A 91 5.30 -1.56 15.27
CA ALA A 91 5.27 -0.88 16.57
C ALA A 91 5.61 -1.84 17.71
N SER A 92 5.23 -3.11 17.58
CA SER A 92 5.52 -4.16 18.54
C SER A 92 5.85 -5.48 17.82
N GLY A 93 6.32 -6.48 18.55
CA GLY A 93 6.48 -7.85 18.05
C GLY A 93 5.23 -8.71 18.23
N GLN A 94 4.12 -8.11 18.60
CA GLN A 94 2.87 -8.81 18.84
C GLN A 94 2.24 -9.24 17.51
N PRO A 95 1.85 -10.51 17.38
CA PRO A 95 1.12 -10.98 16.21
C PRO A 95 -0.18 -10.19 16.00
N GLY A 96 -0.44 -9.77 14.77
CA GLY A 96 -1.66 -9.01 14.40
C GLY A 96 -1.62 -7.51 14.69
N ASP A 97 -0.55 -6.99 15.30
CA ASP A 97 -0.42 -5.54 15.55
C ASP A 97 -0.24 -4.75 14.25
N SER A 98 -0.82 -3.55 14.21
CA SER A 98 -0.76 -2.67 13.06
C SER A 98 0.62 -2.01 12.95
N PRO A 99 1.28 -2.08 11.81
CA PRO A 99 2.52 -1.35 11.60
C PRO A 99 2.24 0.16 11.52
N ARG A 100 3.22 0.94 11.87
CA ARG A 100 3.20 2.39 11.64
C ARG A 100 3.73 2.70 10.26
N VAL A 101 2.94 3.43 9.50
CA VAL A 101 3.32 3.90 8.16
C VAL A 101 3.63 5.39 8.24
N ARG A 102 4.76 5.80 7.68
CA ARG A 102 5.18 7.20 7.62
C ARG A 102 5.64 7.54 6.20
N VAL A 103 5.25 8.72 5.75
CA VAL A 103 5.67 9.25 4.45
C VAL A 103 6.66 10.38 4.68
N ARG A 104 7.90 10.22 4.18
CA ARG A 104 9.01 11.18 4.35
C ARG A 104 9.38 11.50 5.82
N GLY A 105 9.11 10.58 6.74
CA GLY A 105 9.50 10.73 8.14
C GLY A 105 8.45 11.40 9.03
N ILE A 106 8.90 12.00 10.13
CA ILE A 106 8.04 12.61 11.14
C ILE A 106 8.05 14.12 10.93
N GLY A 107 6.93 14.67 10.49
CA GLY A 107 6.76 16.11 10.28
C GLY A 107 6.14 16.86 11.46
N THR A 108 5.61 16.15 12.45
CA THR A 108 4.91 16.73 13.60
C THR A 108 5.17 15.92 14.86
N ILE A 109 5.12 16.57 16.02
CA ILE A 109 5.19 15.92 17.35
C ILE A 109 3.88 15.20 17.73
N ASN A 110 2.79 15.52 17.03
CA ASN A 110 1.49 14.87 17.23
C ASN A 110 1.37 13.61 16.34
N ASN A 111 0.18 13.33 15.84
CA ASN A 111 -0.03 12.22 14.93
C ASN A 111 0.63 12.49 13.57
N SER A 112 1.58 11.65 13.17
CA SER A 112 2.31 11.69 11.91
C SER A 112 1.86 10.61 10.91
N ASP A 113 0.69 9.99 11.14
CA ASP A 113 0.14 9.00 10.23
C ASP A 113 -0.33 9.68 8.94
N PRO A 114 -0.13 9.03 7.78
CA PRO A 114 -0.63 9.55 6.51
C PRO A 114 -2.15 9.49 6.45
N LEU A 115 -2.74 10.30 5.58
CA LEU A 115 -4.16 10.23 5.27
C LEU A 115 -4.41 9.08 4.29
N TYR A 116 -5.26 8.14 4.67
CA TYR A 116 -5.70 7.06 3.79
C TYR A 116 -6.99 7.43 3.08
N ILE A 117 -7.03 7.16 1.78
CA ILE A 117 -8.20 7.40 0.93
C ILE A 117 -8.44 6.13 0.12
N VAL A 118 -9.59 5.52 0.30
CA VAL A 118 -9.99 4.31 -0.43
C VAL A 118 -11.13 4.68 -1.35
N ASP A 119 -10.94 4.48 -2.66
CA ASP A 119 -11.91 4.82 -3.71
C ASP A 119 -12.47 6.24 -3.61
N GLY A 120 -11.61 7.20 -3.22
CA GLY A 120 -11.98 8.60 -3.06
C GLY A 120 -12.55 8.98 -1.70
N MET A 121 -12.76 8.01 -0.79
CA MET A 121 -13.27 8.28 0.54
C MET A 121 -12.14 8.30 1.59
N PRO A 122 -11.98 9.39 2.34
CA PRO A 122 -11.00 9.45 3.41
C PRO A 122 -11.44 8.58 4.59
N ILE A 123 -10.53 7.73 5.04
CA ILE A 123 -10.75 6.82 6.17
C ILE A 123 -9.85 7.17 7.34
N GLY A 124 -10.32 6.91 8.54
CA GLY A 124 -9.53 6.99 9.76
C GLY A 124 -8.96 5.64 10.15
N GLY A 125 -7.71 5.61 10.60
CA GLY A 125 -7.01 4.37 10.96
C GLY A 125 -6.14 3.83 9.81
N GLY A 126 -5.83 2.54 9.86
CA GLY A 126 -5.01 1.86 8.86
C GLY A 126 -5.83 1.20 7.76
N LEU A 127 -5.16 0.36 6.96
CA LEU A 127 -5.76 -0.40 5.84
C LEU A 127 -6.12 -1.85 6.23
N ASP A 128 -6.34 -2.12 7.50
CA ASP A 128 -6.56 -3.47 8.04
C ASP A 128 -7.87 -4.12 7.57
N PHE A 129 -8.86 -3.31 7.18
CA PHE A 129 -10.13 -3.80 6.66
C PHE A 129 -10.12 -4.04 5.14
N VAL A 130 -9.07 -3.60 4.43
CA VAL A 130 -8.97 -3.77 2.97
C VAL A 130 -8.23 -5.06 2.66
N ASN A 131 -8.86 -5.93 1.88
CA ASN A 131 -8.21 -7.15 1.41
C ASN A 131 -7.17 -6.79 0.32
N PRO A 132 -5.90 -7.19 0.47
CA PRO A 132 -4.87 -6.94 -0.53
C PRO A 132 -5.23 -7.42 -1.95
N ASN A 133 -6.00 -8.51 -2.05
CA ASN A 133 -6.40 -9.08 -3.35
C ASN A 133 -7.42 -8.22 -4.10
N ASP A 134 -8.14 -7.34 -3.40
CA ASP A 134 -9.15 -6.46 -4.00
C ASP A 134 -8.56 -5.14 -4.49
N ILE A 135 -7.25 -4.93 -4.32
CA ILE A 135 -6.58 -3.70 -4.70
C ILE A 135 -6.08 -3.75 -6.14
N GLU A 136 -6.37 -2.70 -6.89
CA GLU A 136 -5.87 -2.47 -8.24
C GLU A 136 -4.53 -1.71 -8.21
N SER A 137 -4.47 -0.62 -7.43
CA SER A 137 -3.26 0.19 -7.27
C SER A 137 -3.24 0.93 -5.94
N ILE A 138 -2.02 1.24 -5.49
CA ILE A 138 -1.78 2.17 -4.39
C ILE A 138 -0.88 3.26 -4.89
N GLU A 139 -1.27 4.49 -4.63
CA GLU A 139 -0.50 5.67 -4.99
C GLU A 139 -0.19 6.48 -3.75
N VAL A 140 1.08 6.83 -3.57
CA VAL A 140 1.54 7.61 -2.43
C VAL A 140 1.89 9.01 -2.88
N LEU A 141 1.08 9.98 -2.46
CA LEU A 141 1.32 11.39 -2.67
C LEU A 141 2.22 11.90 -1.54
N LYS A 142 3.45 12.20 -1.89
CA LYS A 142 4.48 12.57 -0.90
C LYS A 142 4.62 14.09 -0.74
N ASP A 143 4.15 14.85 -1.71
CA ASP A 143 4.30 16.29 -1.74
C ASP A 143 3.04 17.01 -1.25
N ALA A 144 3.22 18.12 -0.55
CA ALA A 144 2.13 18.96 -0.11
C ALA A 144 1.28 19.49 -1.28
N ALA A 145 1.90 19.74 -2.45
CA ALA A 145 1.19 20.18 -3.64
C ALA A 145 0.19 19.16 -4.16
N SER A 146 0.59 17.88 -4.24
CA SER A 146 -0.30 16.78 -4.66
C SER A 146 -1.36 16.44 -3.61
N GLY A 147 -1.05 16.67 -2.33
CA GLY A 147 -1.97 16.46 -1.21
C GLY A 147 -2.92 17.63 -0.93
N ALA A 148 -2.68 18.81 -1.54
CA ALA A 148 -3.38 20.07 -1.19
C ALA A 148 -4.91 19.98 -1.29
N ILE A 149 -5.44 19.19 -2.23
CA ILE A 149 -6.88 18.99 -2.40
C ILE A 149 -7.55 18.29 -1.20
N TYR A 150 -6.76 17.57 -0.39
CA TYR A 150 -7.23 16.88 0.81
C TYR A 150 -7.05 17.71 2.09
N GLY A 151 -6.59 18.96 1.92
CA GLY A 151 -6.44 19.95 3.00
C GLY A 151 -5.31 19.64 3.99
N ALA A 152 -5.38 20.21 5.18
CA ALA A 152 -4.35 20.11 6.21
C ALA A 152 -4.06 18.66 6.67
N ARG A 153 -5.02 17.76 6.55
CA ARG A 153 -4.87 16.33 6.89
C ARG A 153 -3.84 15.62 6.01
N ALA A 154 -3.56 16.16 4.82
CA ALA A 154 -2.58 15.61 3.88
C ALA A 154 -1.13 16.02 4.18
N ALA A 155 -0.89 16.82 5.22
CA ALA A 155 0.45 17.33 5.55
C ALA A 155 1.48 16.21 5.79
N ASN A 156 1.05 15.05 6.30
CA ASN A 156 1.88 13.89 6.56
C ASN A 156 1.92 12.89 5.36
N GLY A 157 1.47 13.32 4.18
CA GLY A 157 1.32 12.49 2.99
C GLY A 157 -0.07 11.86 2.86
N VAL A 158 -0.39 11.40 1.65
CA VAL A 158 -1.66 10.75 1.34
C VAL A 158 -1.39 9.42 0.66
N ILE A 159 -2.09 8.39 1.08
CA ILE A 159 -2.07 7.07 0.48
C ILE A 159 -3.43 6.83 -0.16
N LEU A 160 -3.43 6.84 -1.51
CA LEU A 160 -4.63 6.55 -2.30
C LEU A 160 -4.66 5.06 -2.60
N VAL A 161 -5.76 4.44 -2.30
CA VAL A 161 -6.00 3.02 -2.60
C VAL A 161 -7.17 2.95 -3.57
N THR A 162 -6.92 2.34 -4.72
CA THR A 162 -7.94 2.08 -5.73
C THR A 162 -8.26 0.59 -5.73
N THR A 163 -9.52 0.25 -5.56
CA THR A 163 -9.95 -1.15 -5.59
C THR A 163 -10.29 -1.62 -7.00
N LYS A 164 -10.20 -2.93 -7.22
CA LYS A 164 -10.55 -3.57 -8.49
C LYS A 164 -12.05 -3.38 -8.76
N LYS A 165 -12.37 -2.81 -9.91
CA LYS A 165 -13.77 -2.59 -10.35
C LYS A 165 -14.20 -3.68 -11.31
N GLY A 166 -15.49 -4.00 -11.29
CA GLY A 166 -16.08 -4.91 -12.27
C GLY A 166 -15.88 -4.40 -13.69
N LYS A 167 -15.46 -5.28 -14.59
CA LYS A 167 -15.32 -4.99 -16.03
C LYS A 167 -16.42 -5.71 -16.79
N MET A 168 -16.97 -5.06 -17.83
CA MET A 168 -17.90 -5.74 -18.74
C MET A 168 -17.17 -6.87 -19.47
N GLY A 169 -17.73 -8.07 -19.47
CA GLY A 169 -17.13 -9.22 -20.12
C GLY A 169 -17.57 -10.55 -19.55
N LYS A 170 -16.80 -11.60 -19.81
CA LYS A 170 -17.03 -12.92 -19.22
C LYS A 170 -16.79 -12.85 -17.71
N ALA A 171 -17.67 -13.48 -16.93
CA ALA A 171 -17.49 -13.60 -15.49
C ALA A 171 -16.16 -14.31 -15.18
N GLN A 172 -15.34 -13.69 -14.33
CA GLN A 172 -14.11 -14.28 -13.81
C GLN A 172 -14.33 -14.60 -12.33
N ILE A 173 -14.12 -15.85 -11.97
CA ILE A 173 -14.23 -16.31 -10.59
C ILE A 173 -12.81 -16.63 -10.13
N ASN A 174 -12.31 -15.85 -9.18
CA ASN A 174 -11.02 -16.08 -8.56
C ASN A 174 -11.24 -16.57 -7.13
N TYR A 175 -10.58 -17.65 -6.75
CA TYR A 175 -10.59 -18.18 -5.40
C TYR A 175 -9.16 -18.20 -4.86
N ASN A 176 -8.90 -17.41 -3.80
CA ASN A 176 -7.63 -17.38 -3.12
C ASN A 176 -7.82 -17.88 -1.68
N PHE A 177 -7.07 -18.86 -1.29
CA PHE A 177 -7.03 -19.35 0.09
C PHE A 177 -5.64 -19.17 0.65
N SER A 178 -5.52 -18.51 1.80
CA SER A 178 -4.27 -18.40 2.53
C SER A 178 -4.47 -18.78 4.00
N TYR A 179 -3.55 -19.57 4.51
CA TYR A 179 -3.51 -19.94 5.92
C TYR A 179 -2.14 -19.60 6.48
N GLY A 180 -2.08 -18.85 7.57
CA GLY A 180 -0.84 -18.39 8.16
C GLY A 180 -0.83 -18.60 9.68
N TRP A 181 0.33 -18.95 10.22
CA TRP A 181 0.56 -19.06 11.66
C TRP A 181 1.53 -17.97 12.11
N GLN A 182 1.13 -17.20 13.12
CA GLN A 182 2.00 -16.21 13.73
C GLN A 182 2.24 -16.55 15.19
N SER A 183 3.50 -16.51 15.59
CA SER A 183 3.91 -16.66 16.98
C SER A 183 4.90 -15.56 17.37
N ALA A 184 4.90 -15.17 18.64
CA ALA A 184 5.89 -14.24 19.15
C ALA A 184 7.29 -14.88 19.07
N TRP A 185 8.19 -14.28 18.31
CA TRP A 185 9.55 -14.80 18.13
C TRP A 185 10.37 -14.76 19.42
N LYS A 186 10.23 -13.68 20.20
CA LYS A 186 10.93 -13.51 21.48
C LYS A 186 9.99 -12.82 22.47
N ARG A 187 9.87 -13.39 23.64
CA ARG A 187 9.24 -12.75 24.80
C ARG A 187 10.32 -12.17 25.66
N ARG A 188 10.04 -11.07 26.34
CA ARG A 188 10.93 -10.59 27.40
C ARG A 188 10.83 -11.55 28.56
N ASP A 189 11.96 -11.93 29.11
CA ASP A 189 12.00 -12.60 30.39
C ASP A 189 11.61 -11.56 31.45
N VAL A 190 10.58 -11.85 32.19
CA VAL A 190 10.12 -11.02 33.30
C VAL A 190 10.46 -11.74 34.60
N THR A 191 10.70 -10.96 35.63
CA THR A 191 10.92 -11.50 37.00
C THR A 191 9.69 -12.28 37.45
N SER A 192 9.91 -13.30 38.27
CA SER A 192 8.80 -13.98 38.96
C SER A 192 8.05 -13.02 39.86
N ALA A 193 6.81 -13.35 40.22
CA ALA A 193 6.04 -12.52 41.16
C ALA A 193 6.76 -12.32 42.51
N THR A 194 7.41 -13.39 42.99
CA THR A 194 8.22 -13.39 44.21
C THR A 194 9.41 -12.44 44.10
N ASP A 195 10.21 -12.56 43.03
CA ASP A 195 11.37 -11.69 42.81
C ASP A 195 10.94 -10.23 42.66
N TYR A 196 9.81 -9.97 41.98
CA TYR A 196 9.26 -8.61 41.86
C TYR A 196 8.89 -8.04 43.23
N ALA A 197 8.23 -8.83 44.07
CA ALA A 197 7.83 -8.40 45.41
C ALA A 197 9.04 -8.12 46.30
N ILE A 198 10.09 -8.95 46.21
CA ILE A 198 11.35 -8.74 46.96
C ILE A 198 12.02 -7.44 46.49
N LEU A 199 12.20 -7.26 45.18
CA LEU A 199 12.81 -6.03 44.65
C LEU A 199 12.01 -4.78 44.98
N GLN A 200 10.69 -4.85 44.95
CA GLN A 200 9.84 -3.72 45.30
C GLN A 200 9.94 -3.36 46.79
N ASN A 201 9.99 -4.35 47.68
CA ASN A 201 10.22 -4.14 49.10
C ASN A 201 11.58 -3.53 49.36
N GLU A 202 12.64 -4.03 48.71
CA GLU A 202 13.99 -3.50 48.82
C GLU A 202 14.06 -2.04 48.37
N ALA A 203 13.43 -1.72 47.21
CA ALA A 203 13.35 -0.35 46.72
C ALA A 203 12.67 0.60 47.73
N ASN A 204 11.58 0.17 48.35
CA ASN A 204 10.88 0.97 49.34
C ASN A 204 11.71 1.17 50.61
N VAL A 205 12.32 0.12 51.15
CA VAL A 205 13.19 0.21 52.32
C VAL A 205 14.35 1.15 52.08
N ASN A 206 15.00 1.06 50.92
CA ASN A 206 16.07 1.95 50.50
C ASN A 206 15.61 3.40 50.32
N GLY A 207 14.32 3.60 49.99
CA GLY A 207 13.65 4.91 49.93
C GLY A 207 13.13 5.41 51.28
N GLY A 208 13.39 4.69 52.37
CA GLY A 208 12.93 5.05 53.73
C GLY A 208 11.44 4.77 53.97
N GLN A 209 10.79 3.95 53.13
CA GLN A 209 9.40 3.56 53.25
C GLN A 209 9.26 2.13 53.80
N ALA A 210 8.08 1.79 54.30
CA ALA A 210 7.79 0.43 54.73
C ALA A 210 7.68 -0.54 53.52
N PRO A 211 8.00 -1.82 53.72
CA PRO A 211 7.73 -2.84 52.70
C PRO A 211 6.25 -2.88 52.32
N ILE A 212 5.95 -3.04 51.04
CA ILE A 212 4.56 -3.18 50.56
C ILE A 212 4.04 -4.60 50.80
N TYR A 213 4.88 -5.59 50.53
CA TYR A 213 4.51 -7.01 50.66
C TYR A 213 5.01 -7.55 51.97
N ALA A 214 4.08 -7.96 52.85
CA ALA A 214 4.42 -8.52 54.18
C ALA A 214 5.19 -9.83 54.06
N ASP A 215 4.75 -10.69 53.14
CA ASP A 215 5.41 -11.95 52.79
C ASP A 215 5.58 -12.07 51.26
N PRO A 216 6.76 -11.76 50.70
CA PRO A 216 7.03 -11.87 49.28
C PRO A 216 6.96 -13.30 48.72
N TYR A 217 7.06 -14.30 49.58
CA TYR A 217 7.05 -15.71 49.18
C TYR A 217 5.63 -16.30 49.11
N ASN A 218 4.66 -15.64 49.76
CA ASN A 218 3.26 -16.06 49.78
C ASN A 218 2.35 -14.91 49.33
N LEU A 219 2.32 -14.65 48.03
CA LEU A 219 1.58 -13.52 47.45
C LEU A 219 0.08 -13.83 47.23
N ILE A 220 -0.39 -15.04 47.59
CA ILE A 220 -1.77 -15.47 47.39
C ILE A 220 -2.69 -14.88 48.46
N ASP A 221 -2.15 -14.53 49.60
CA ASP A 221 -2.87 -14.04 50.77
C ASP A 221 -2.65 -12.52 51.01
N ALA A 222 -2.17 -11.76 50.04
CA ALA A 222 -1.86 -10.33 50.16
C ALA A 222 -2.87 -9.45 49.46
#